data_9f99d87dfb275dd482229e8b856d485a
#
_entry.id   9f99d87dfb275dd482229e8b856d485a
#
_cell.length_a   1.000
_cell.length_b   1.000
_cell.length_c   1.000
_cell.angle_alpha   90.00
_cell.angle_beta   90.00
_cell.angle_gamma   90.00
#
_symmetry.space_group_name_H-M   'P 1'
#
loop_
_entity.id
_entity.type
_entity.pdbx_description
1 polymer ?
#
loop_
_entity_poly.entity_id
_entity_poly.type
_entity_poly.pdbx_seq_one_letter_code
_entity_poly.pdbx_strand_id
1 'polypeptide(L)'
;MTEFLRQHGAHLAAWVRVGSILLACASLVVLGYLLWSPRAHGWSARRKRIVRLLSVNALGIAVGCAIVAFGPMSPLFGTARVLDNRVGTPAPEMAFRLVEGGAERRLSELRGKVVVINLWATWCPPCRRELPVLNRLHHSYSERGVVVLTLTDEPAEQAREVLHTVAPETVNGTVDSFGWLAIRDFRPFTLILDRDGVLREYMFGDQAYEAFESRIRRYL
;
A
#
# COMPACT_ATOMS: atom_id res chain seq x y z
N MET A 1 -2.52 10.58 -13.93
CA MET A 1 -3.42 10.26 -12.80
C MET A 1 -2.66 9.95 -11.51
N THR A 2 -1.55 9.20 -11.58
CA THR A 2 -0.72 8.84 -10.41
C THR A 2 0.04 10.02 -9.78
N GLU A 3 0.54 10.95 -10.58
CA GLU A 3 1.25 12.16 -10.13
C GLU A 3 0.31 13.16 -9.42
N PHE A 4 -0.91 13.28 -9.93
CA PHE A 4 -1.96 14.11 -9.32
C PHE A 4 -2.37 13.56 -7.95
N LEU A 5 -2.52 12.24 -7.81
CA LEU A 5 -2.84 11.58 -6.53
C LEU A 5 -1.65 11.63 -5.55
N ARG A 6 -0.42 11.61 -6.04
CA ARG A 6 0.79 11.77 -5.22
C ARG A 6 0.90 13.19 -4.65
N GLN A 7 0.60 14.20 -5.45
CA GLN A 7 0.70 15.61 -5.06
C GLN A 7 -0.48 16.10 -4.21
N HIS A 8 -1.67 15.51 -4.41
CA HIS A 8 -2.92 15.96 -3.79
C HIS A 8 -3.57 14.91 -2.87
N GLY A 9 -3.05 13.69 -2.82
CA GLY A 9 -3.64 12.57 -2.06
C GLY A 9 -3.74 12.85 -0.55
N ALA A 10 -2.72 13.48 0.03
CA ALA A 10 -2.73 13.85 1.45
C ALA A 10 -3.77 14.95 1.73
N HIS A 11 -3.88 15.95 0.84
CA HIS A 11 -4.89 16.98 0.93
C HIS A 11 -6.30 16.44 0.69
N LEU A 12 -6.47 15.55 -0.30
CA LEU A 12 -7.75 14.91 -0.59
C LEU A 12 -8.21 14.05 0.60
N ALA A 13 -7.33 13.27 1.19
CA ALA A 13 -7.62 12.47 2.39
C ALA A 13 -7.99 13.36 3.60
N ALA A 14 -7.31 14.50 3.78
CA ALA A 14 -7.65 15.46 4.81
C ALA A 14 -9.03 16.07 4.58
N TRP A 15 -9.35 16.48 3.35
CA TRP A 15 -10.67 17.04 2.99
C TRP A 15 -11.79 16.01 3.14
N VAL A 16 -11.56 14.72 2.78
CA VAL A 16 -12.53 13.65 2.99
C VAL A 16 -12.80 13.44 4.48
N ARG A 17 -11.76 13.47 5.33
CA ARG A 17 -11.92 13.37 6.80
C ARG A 17 -12.71 14.55 7.36
N VAL A 18 -12.34 15.76 7.01
CA VAL A 18 -13.07 16.99 7.44
C VAL A 18 -14.50 16.95 6.96
N GLY A 19 -14.74 16.60 5.70
CA GLY A 19 -16.09 16.47 5.13
C GLY A 19 -16.94 15.42 5.86
N SER A 20 -16.39 14.26 6.20
CA SER A 20 -17.09 13.21 6.95
C SER A 20 -17.46 13.64 8.37
N ILE A 21 -16.56 14.36 9.06
CA ILE A 21 -16.84 14.91 10.39
C ILE A 21 -17.95 15.98 10.31
N LEU A 22 -17.88 16.87 9.35
CA LEU A 22 -18.89 17.91 9.15
C LEU A 22 -20.26 17.32 8.82
N LEU A 23 -20.33 16.31 8.00
CA LEU A 23 -21.57 15.57 7.68
C LEU A 23 -22.14 14.86 8.90
N ALA A 24 -21.31 14.22 9.71
CA ALA A 24 -21.75 13.60 10.95
C ALA A 24 -22.29 14.63 11.96
N CYS A 25 -21.58 15.73 12.15
CA CYS A 25 -22.02 16.83 13.02
C CYS A 25 -23.34 17.46 12.52
N ALA A 26 -23.45 17.73 11.23
CA ALA A 26 -24.66 18.26 10.62
C ALA A 26 -25.85 17.30 10.81
N SER A 27 -25.64 15.99 10.64
CA SER A 27 -26.67 14.97 10.85
C SER A 27 -27.15 14.94 12.32
N LEU A 28 -26.23 15.05 13.28
CA LEU A 28 -26.57 15.11 14.70
C LEU A 28 -27.33 16.38 15.08
N VAL A 29 -26.94 17.53 14.53
CA VAL A 29 -27.63 18.81 14.73
C VAL A 29 -29.04 18.77 14.16
N VAL A 30 -29.21 18.25 12.94
CA VAL A 30 -30.54 18.09 12.31
C VAL A 30 -31.39 17.12 13.12
N LEU A 31 -30.82 16.00 13.57
CA LEU A 31 -31.53 15.04 14.41
C LEU A 31 -31.98 15.68 15.74
N GLY A 32 -31.07 16.39 16.41
CA GLY A 32 -31.38 17.12 17.65
C GLY A 32 -32.47 18.16 17.46
N TYR A 33 -32.38 18.96 16.38
CA TYR A 33 -33.41 19.95 16.03
C TYR A 33 -34.77 19.27 15.75
N LEU A 34 -34.79 18.16 15.01
CA LEU A 34 -36.04 17.45 14.70
C LEU A 34 -36.67 16.79 15.92
N LEU A 35 -35.86 16.33 16.88
CA LEU A 35 -36.34 15.71 18.12
C LEU A 35 -36.86 16.75 19.13
N TRP A 36 -36.25 17.96 19.16
CA TRP A 36 -36.61 18.99 20.13
C TRP A 36 -37.56 20.06 19.58
N SER A 37 -37.74 20.14 18.26
CA SER A 37 -38.60 21.14 17.66
C SER A 37 -40.07 21.03 18.16
N PRO A 38 -40.69 22.13 18.73
CA PRO A 38 -42.08 22.13 19.08
C PRO A 38 -43.03 21.80 17.93
N ARG A 39 -42.61 22.10 16.70
CA ARG A 39 -43.33 21.74 15.47
C ARG A 39 -43.44 20.24 15.23
N ALA A 40 -42.52 19.41 15.79
CA ALA A 40 -42.56 17.96 15.68
C ALA A 40 -43.71 17.34 16.48
N HIS A 41 -44.25 18.03 17.49
CA HIS A 41 -45.40 17.54 18.26
C HIS A 41 -46.69 17.48 17.46
N GLY A 42 -46.86 18.34 16.45
CA GLY A 42 -48.00 18.32 15.53
C GLY A 42 -47.90 17.40 14.34
N TRP A 43 -46.80 16.66 14.19
CA TRP A 43 -46.59 15.80 13.01
C TRP A 43 -47.38 14.50 13.10
N SER A 44 -47.96 14.05 11.96
CA SER A 44 -48.58 12.76 11.83
C SER A 44 -47.62 11.62 12.13
N ALA A 45 -48.10 10.49 12.61
CA ALA A 45 -47.31 9.29 12.91
C ALA A 45 -46.45 8.85 11.72
N ARG A 46 -47.00 8.98 10.49
CA ARG A 46 -46.30 8.66 9.23
C ARG A 46 -45.09 9.57 9.02
N ARG A 47 -45.21 10.86 9.25
CA ARG A 47 -44.13 11.84 9.11
C ARG A 47 -43.01 11.62 10.12
N LYS A 48 -43.37 11.36 11.38
CA LYS A 48 -42.40 10.97 12.44
C LYS A 48 -41.63 9.71 12.08
N ARG A 49 -42.31 8.70 11.48
CA ARG A 49 -41.67 7.46 11.05
C ARG A 49 -40.68 7.69 9.89
N ILE A 50 -41.06 8.47 8.88
CA ILE A 50 -40.19 8.82 7.74
C ILE A 50 -38.91 9.55 8.23
N VAL A 51 -39.08 10.56 9.09
CA VAL A 51 -37.93 11.33 9.61
C VAL A 51 -36.99 10.43 10.42
N ARG A 52 -37.51 9.54 11.27
CA ARG A 52 -36.66 8.57 12.00
C ARG A 52 -35.90 7.65 11.05
N LEU A 53 -36.54 7.12 10.01
CA LEU A 53 -35.89 6.25 9.03
C LEU A 53 -34.79 6.98 8.28
N LEU A 54 -35.02 8.23 7.85
CA LEU A 54 -34.00 9.04 7.16
C LEU A 54 -32.83 9.38 8.10
N SER A 55 -33.10 9.68 9.38
CA SER A 55 -32.05 9.97 10.36
C SER A 55 -31.19 8.76 10.68
N VAL A 56 -31.79 7.56 10.81
CA VAL A 56 -31.04 6.31 11.04
C VAL A 56 -30.17 5.97 9.83
N ASN A 57 -30.68 6.14 8.62
CA ASN A 57 -29.89 5.93 7.39
C ASN A 57 -28.73 6.95 7.28
N ALA A 58 -28.98 8.22 7.56
CA ALA A 58 -27.93 9.25 7.54
C ALA A 58 -26.84 8.97 8.58
N LEU A 59 -27.22 8.53 9.79
CA LEU A 59 -26.27 8.10 10.81
C LEU A 59 -25.48 6.87 10.37
N GLY A 60 -26.14 5.86 9.78
CA GLY A 60 -25.48 4.68 9.23
C GLY A 60 -24.44 5.01 8.16
N ILE A 61 -24.77 5.91 7.24
CA ILE A 61 -23.85 6.41 6.22
C ILE A 61 -22.68 7.15 6.86
N ALA A 62 -22.94 8.04 7.83
CA ALA A 62 -21.90 8.80 8.54
C ALA A 62 -20.94 7.87 9.31
N VAL A 63 -21.47 6.86 10.01
CA VAL A 63 -20.66 5.84 10.70
C VAL A 63 -19.88 4.99 9.70
N GLY A 64 -20.48 4.57 8.59
CA GLY A 64 -19.81 3.85 7.52
C GLY A 64 -18.66 4.65 6.91
N CYS A 65 -18.87 5.93 6.63
CA CYS A 65 -17.81 6.84 6.16
C CYS A 65 -16.70 7.04 7.22
N ALA A 66 -17.05 7.13 8.50
CA ALA A 66 -16.07 7.22 9.57
C ALA A 66 -15.25 5.93 9.71
N ILE A 67 -15.88 4.76 9.60
CA ILE A 67 -15.17 3.47 9.61
C ILE A 67 -14.20 3.36 8.42
N VAL A 68 -14.60 3.79 7.22
CA VAL A 68 -13.73 3.83 6.05
C VAL A 68 -12.60 4.84 6.23
N ALA A 69 -12.87 6.01 6.79
CA ALA A 69 -11.89 7.07 6.98
C ALA A 69 -10.91 6.80 8.14
N PHE A 70 -11.36 6.14 9.21
CA PHE A 70 -10.59 5.92 10.44
C PHE A 70 -10.42 4.44 10.81
N GLY A 71 -11.00 3.53 10.03
CA GLY A 71 -11.00 2.08 10.28
C GLY A 71 -9.70 1.39 9.85
N PRO A 72 -9.74 0.06 9.66
CA PRO A 72 -8.56 -0.77 9.38
C PRO A 72 -7.80 -0.43 8.10
N MET A 73 -8.34 0.42 7.22
CA MET A 73 -7.57 1.00 6.09
C MET A 73 -6.62 2.14 6.52
N SER A 74 -6.69 2.61 7.77
CA SER A 74 -5.74 3.58 8.31
C SER A 74 -4.27 3.13 8.29
N PRO A 75 -3.92 1.82 8.42
CA PRO A 75 -2.54 1.36 8.27
C PRO A 75 -1.93 1.66 6.90
N LEU A 76 -2.72 1.55 5.82
CA LEU A 76 -2.24 1.88 4.47
C LEU A 76 -1.86 3.36 4.34
N PHE A 77 -2.67 4.26 4.89
CA PHE A 77 -2.37 5.69 4.90
C PHE A 77 -1.18 6.03 5.81
N GLY A 78 -1.05 5.33 6.95
CA GLY A 78 0.09 5.45 7.84
C GLY A 78 1.38 5.02 7.15
N THR A 79 1.36 3.87 6.49
CA THR A 79 2.49 3.33 5.74
C THR A 79 2.89 4.23 4.57
N ALA A 80 1.94 4.68 3.76
CA ALA A 80 2.21 5.59 2.65
C ALA A 80 2.88 6.89 3.14
N ARG A 81 2.40 7.47 4.24
CA ARG A 81 3.00 8.67 4.83
C ARG A 81 4.42 8.47 5.35
N VAL A 82 4.70 7.31 5.97
CA VAL A 82 6.05 6.96 6.41
C VAL A 82 6.98 6.82 5.21
N LEU A 83 6.52 6.21 4.14
CA LEU A 83 7.28 6.03 2.90
C LEU A 83 7.48 7.33 2.14
N ASP A 84 6.47 8.19 2.06
CA ASP A 84 6.60 9.52 1.46
C ASP A 84 7.71 10.33 2.13
N ASN A 85 7.82 10.26 3.46
CA ASN A 85 8.89 10.92 4.22
C ASN A 85 10.27 10.27 3.99
N ARG A 86 10.34 9.04 3.47
CA ARG A 86 11.58 8.32 3.17
C ARG A 86 12.01 8.40 1.72
N VAL A 87 11.13 8.77 0.81
CA VAL A 87 11.52 9.03 -0.59
C VAL A 87 12.55 10.14 -0.63
N GLY A 88 13.66 9.89 -1.34
CA GLY A 88 14.81 10.78 -1.37
C GLY A 88 15.84 10.56 -0.26
N THR A 89 15.61 9.60 0.66
CA THR A 89 16.58 9.24 1.71
C THR A 89 17.22 7.87 1.45
N PRO A 90 18.46 7.61 1.91
CA PRO A 90 19.07 6.30 1.82
C PRO A 90 18.22 5.23 2.50
N ALA A 91 18.03 4.10 1.84
CA ALA A 91 17.38 2.96 2.44
C ALA A 91 18.23 2.44 3.61
N PRO A 92 17.62 2.16 4.77
CA PRO A 92 18.34 1.53 5.88
C PRO A 92 18.93 0.18 5.47
N GLU A 93 20.02 -0.20 6.12
CA GLU A 93 20.62 -1.51 5.90
C GLU A 93 19.64 -2.63 6.23
N MET A 94 19.68 -3.67 5.41
CA MET A 94 18.84 -4.86 5.58
C MET A 94 19.64 -6.10 5.18
N ALA A 95 19.67 -7.08 6.06
CA ALA A 95 20.17 -8.41 5.75
C ALA A 95 19.01 -9.28 5.22
N PHE A 96 19.32 -10.16 4.27
CA PHE A 96 18.41 -11.17 3.76
C PHE A 96 19.18 -12.46 3.45
N ARG A 97 18.49 -13.58 3.49
CA ARG A 97 19.09 -14.88 3.13
C ARG A 97 18.59 -15.32 1.77
N LEU A 98 19.51 -15.73 0.93
CA LEU A 98 19.14 -16.29 -0.38
C LEU A 98 18.30 -17.55 -0.19
N VAL A 99 17.22 -17.66 -0.95
CA VAL A 99 16.37 -18.87 -0.99
C VAL A 99 17.20 -20.06 -1.45
N GLU A 100 18.08 -19.85 -2.43
CA GLU A 100 19.04 -20.87 -2.88
C GLU A 100 20.35 -20.76 -2.10
N GLY A 101 20.76 -21.86 -1.49
CA GLY A 101 22.04 -21.96 -0.77
C GLY A 101 22.07 -21.29 0.60
N GLY A 102 21.05 -20.52 1.00
CA GLY A 102 20.92 -19.95 2.34
C GLY A 102 21.95 -18.89 2.72
N ALA A 103 22.77 -18.40 1.77
CA ALA A 103 23.80 -17.41 2.04
C ALA A 103 23.18 -16.08 2.50
N GLU A 104 23.71 -15.51 3.57
CA GLU A 104 23.32 -14.17 4.02
C GLU A 104 23.95 -13.11 3.12
N ARG A 105 23.13 -12.14 2.73
CA ARG A 105 23.50 -11.01 1.89
C ARG A 105 22.98 -9.72 2.53
N ARG A 106 23.56 -8.61 2.11
CA ARG A 106 23.17 -7.28 2.59
C ARG A 106 22.73 -6.38 1.46
N LEU A 107 21.79 -5.49 1.75
CA LEU A 107 21.30 -4.52 0.76
C LEU A 107 22.43 -3.61 0.25
N SER A 108 23.38 -3.26 1.10
CA SER A 108 24.55 -2.46 0.75
C SER A 108 25.44 -3.10 -0.33
N GLU A 109 25.44 -4.41 -0.48
CA GLU A 109 26.17 -5.12 -1.53
C GLU A 109 25.63 -4.86 -2.94
N LEU A 110 24.41 -4.33 -3.03
CA LEU A 110 23.74 -3.99 -4.27
C LEU A 110 23.98 -2.52 -4.70
N ARG A 111 24.80 -1.78 -3.97
CA ARG A 111 25.19 -0.41 -4.36
C ARG A 111 25.79 -0.37 -5.76
N GLY A 112 25.58 0.73 -6.47
CA GLY A 112 25.95 0.87 -7.89
C GLY A 112 24.95 0.30 -8.87
N LYS A 113 23.88 -0.35 -8.37
CA LYS A 113 22.79 -0.90 -9.18
C LYS A 113 21.46 -0.25 -8.82
N VAL A 114 20.55 -0.18 -9.78
CA VAL A 114 19.14 0.13 -9.51
C VAL A 114 18.50 -1.12 -8.94
N VAL A 115 17.93 -1.04 -7.75
CA VAL A 115 17.37 -2.20 -7.05
C VAL A 115 15.84 -2.08 -6.99
N VAL A 116 15.16 -3.07 -7.55
CA VAL A 116 13.71 -3.23 -7.42
C VAL A 116 13.48 -4.28 -6.33
N ILE A 117 13.03 -3.85 -5.15
CA ILE A 117 12.72 -4.75 -4.04
C ILE A 117 11.22 -5.01 -4.05
N ASN A 118 10.83 -6.26 -4.24
CA ASN A 118 9.43 -6.68 -4.21
C ASN A 118 9.16 -7.56 -2.98
N LEU A 119 8.17 -7.16 -2.18
CA LEU A 119 7.72 -7.93 -1.02
C LEU A 119 6.50 -8.75 -1.40
N TRP A 120 6.60 -10.06 -1.24
CA TRP A 120 5.58 -11.00 -1.69
C TRP A 120 5.32 -12.11 -0.67
N ALA A 121 4.32 -12.97 -0.93
CA ALA A 121 4.06 -14.16 -0.17
C ALA A 121 3.46 -15.28 -1.05
N THR A 122 3.66 -16.53 -0.66
CA THR A 122 3.18 -17.70 -1.40
C THR A 122 1.65 -17.78 -1.47
N TRP A 123 0.98 -17.35 -0.41
CA TRP A 123 -0.49 -17.30 -0.30
C TRP A 123 -1.14 -16.09 -0.99
N CYS A 124 -0.35 -15.20 -1.59
CA CYS A 124 -0.82 -13.94 -2.19
C CYS A 124 -1.05 -14.12 -3.72
N PRO A 125 -2.29 -14.27 -4.21
CA PRO A 125 -2.53 -14.49 -5.64
C PRO A 125 -2.05 -13.34 -6.54
N PRO A 126 -2.23 -12.03 -6.20
CA PRO A 126 -1.67 -10.96 -7.03
C PRO A 126 -0.14 -10.99 -7.07
N CYS A 127 0.53 -11.36 -5.98
CA CYS A 127 2.00 -11.51 -5.98
C CYS A 127 2.46 -12.56 -7.00
N ARG A 128 1.79 -13.71 -7.01
CA ARG A 128 2.13 -14.80 -7.94
C ARG A 128 1.93 -14.42 -9.41
N ARG A 129 1.01 -13.49 -9.72
CA ARG A 129 0.85 -12.94 -11.07
C ARG A 129 1.96 -11.97 -11.45
N GLU A 130 2.47 -11.22 -10.47
CA GLU A 130 3.52 -10.21 -10.67
C GLU A 130 4.92 -10.82 -10.80
N LEU A 131 5.21 -11.94 -10.12
CA LEU A 131 6.53 -12.58 -10.15
C LEU A 131 7.08 -12.85 -11.57
N PRO A 132 6.31 -13.39 -12.54
CA PRO A 132 6.78 -13.55 -13.92
C PRO A 132 7.12 -12.21 -14.59
N VAL A 133 6.40 -11.14 -14.26
CA VAL A 133 6.67 -9.79 -14.77
C VAL A 133 8.02 -9.29 -14.24
N LEU A 134 8.27 -9.52 -12.95
CA LEU A 134 9.54 -9.17 -12.30
C LEU A 134 10.71 -10.00 -12.85
N ASN A 135 10.49 -11.28 -13.14
CA ASN A 135 11.49 -12.12 -13.78
C ASN A 135 11.87 -11.60 -15.17
N ARG A 136 10.87 -11.25 -15.99
CA ARG A 136 11.10 -10.62 -17.29
C ARG A 136 11.82 -9.29 -17.17
N LEU A 137 11.50 -8.49 -16.16
CA LEU A 137 12.18 -7.21 -15.89
C LEU A 137 13.66 -7.45 -15.58
N HIS A 138 13.96 -8.43 -14.71
CA HIS A 138 15.32 -8.81 -14.37
C HIS A 138 16.09 -9.26 -15.61
N HIS A 139 15.54 -10.20 -16.37
CA HIS A 139 16.13 -10.67 -17.61
C HIS A 139 16.47 -9.53 -18.58
N SER A 140 15.57 -8.56 -18.73
CA SER A 140 15.74 -7.46 -19.70
C SER A 140 16.74 -6.39 -19.26
N TYR A 141 16.98 -6.25 -17.94
CA TYR A 141 17.73 -5.10 -17.42
C TYR A 141 18.91 -5.46 -16.50
N SER A 142 19.16 -6.73 -16.19
CA SER A 142 20.27 -7.15 -15.31
C SER A 142 21.63 -6.70 -15.85
N GLU A 143 21.90 -6.86 -17.15
CA GLU A 143 23.14 -6.40 -17.79
C GLU A 143 23.28 -4.87 -17.81
N ARG A 144 22.17 -4.14 -17.65
CA ARG A 144 22.13 -2.68 -17.56
C ARG A 144 22.25 -2.17 -16.12
N GLY A 145 22.53 -3.06 -15.18
CA GLY A 145 22.74 -2.73 -13.78
C GLY A 145 21.46 -2.63 -12.96
N VAL A 146 20.40 -3.33 -13.35
CA VAL A 146 19.19 -3.49 -12.51
C VAL A 146 19.24 -4.83 -11.81
N VAL A 147 18.92 -4.84 -10.54
CA VAL A 147 18.68 -6.05 -9.75
C VAL A 147 17.23 -6.07 -9.31
N VAL A 148 16.53 -7.15 -9.59
CA VAL A 148 15.22 -7.41 -8.99
C VAL A 148 15.43 -8.37 -7.83
N LEU A 149 15.11 -7.90 -6.63
CA LEU A 149 15.20 -8.62 -5.37
C LEU A 149 13.78 -8.92 -4.87
N THR A 150 13.38 -10.19 -4.87
CA THR A 150 12.10 -10.61 -4.30
C THR A 150 12.29 -11.10 -2.88
N LEU A 151 11.55 -10.56 -1.94
CA LEU A 151 11.67 -10.87 -0.52
C LEU A 151 10.37 -11.37 0.07
N THR A 152 10.46 -12.40 0.90
CA THR A 152 9.36 -12.93 1.70
C THR A 152 9.81 -13.15 3.15
N ASP A 153 8.87 -13.11 4.08
CA ASP A 153 9.07 -13.49 5.49
C ASP A 153 8.62 -14.93 5.77
N GLU A 154 8.36 -15.71 4.70
CA GLU A 154 8.03 -17.12 4.80
C GLU A 154 9.29 -18.01 4.76
N PRO A 155 9.21 -19.26 5.23
CA PRO A 155 10.31 -20.21 5.13
C PRO A 155 10.81 -20.38 3.70
N ALA A 156 12.14 -20.46 3.51
CA ALA A 156 12.76 -20.58 2.19
C ALA A 156 12.25 -21.77 1.37
N GLU A 157 11.88 -22.85 2.03
CA GLU A 157 11.32 -24.05 1.41
C GLU A 157 10.03 -23.76 0.64
N GLN A 158 9.10 -23.03 1.30
CA GLN A 158 7.81 -22.66 0.70
C GLN A 158 8.01 -21.66 -0.45
N ALA A 159 8.91 -20.71 -0.26
CA ALA A 159 9.24 -19.71 -1.28
C ALA A 159 9.87 -20.36 -2.52
N ARG A 160 10.79 -21.31 -2.33
CA ARG A 160 11.51 -22.00 -3.41
C ARG A 160 10.57 -22.69 -4.38
N GLU A 161 9.57 -23.41 -3.88
CA GLU A 161 8.60 -24.13 -4.70
C GLU A 161 7.90 -23.20 -5.71
N VAL A 162 7.52 -22.01 -5.28
CA VAL A 162 6.88 -21.01 -6.14
C VAL A 162 7.90 -20.36 -7.08
N LEU A 163 8.99 -19.84 -6.52
CA LEU A 163 9.97 -19.02 -7.25
C LEU A 163 10.69 -19.77 -8.37
N HIS A 164 11.01 -21.04 -8.15
CA HIS A 164 11.64 -21.87 -9.16
C HIS A 164 10.83 -21.95 -10.46
N THR A 165 9.51 -21.88 -10.35
CA THR A 165 8.61 -21.94 -11.51
C THR A 165 8.38 -20.60 -12.16
N VAL A 166 8.26 -19.51 -11.38
CA VAL A 166 7.73 -18.23 -11.89
C VAL A 166 8.73 -17.10 -11.90
N ALA A 167 9.82 -17.17 -11.14
CA ALA A 167 10.82 -16.12 -11.06
C ALA A 167 12.26 -16.67 -10.81
N PRO A 168 12.76 -17.60 -11.64
CA PRO A 168 14.03 -18.27 -11.40
C PRO A 168 15.27 -17.37 -11.55
N GLU A 169 15.18 -16.26 -12.29
CA GLU A 169 16.32 -15.40 -12.59
C GLU A 169 16.47 -14.23 -11.61
N THR A 170 15.42 -13.87 -10.87
CA THR A 170 15.47 -12.81 -9.88
C THR A 170 16.35 -13.21 -8.68
N VAL A 171 16.87 -12.23 -7.95
CA VAL A 171 17.51 -12.50 -6.67
C VAL A 171 16.42 -12.76 -5.63
N ASN A 172 16.32 -13.98 -5.17
CA ASN A 172 15.24 -14.43 -4.29
C ASN A 172 15.77 -14.57 -2.86
N GLY A 173 15.13 -13.89 -1.91
CA GLY A 173 15.56 -13.88 -0.52
C GLY A 173 14.42 -14.01 0.48
N THR A 174 14.80 -14.43 1.68
CA THR A 174 13.93 -14.43 2.86
C THR A 174 14.45 -13.43 3.89
N VAL A 175 13.56 -12.85 4.68
CA VAL A 175 13.86 -11.95 5.79
C VAL A 175 13.09 -12.38 7.03
N ASP A 176 13.67 -12.17 8.22
CA ASP A 176 12.96 -12.45 9.47
C ASP A 176 11.83 -11.46 9.73
N SER A 177 11.96 -10.25 9.21
CA SER A 177 10.92 -9.22 9.21
C SER A 177 11.26 -8.13 8.20
N PHE A 178 10.25 -7.45 7.70
CA PHE A 178 10.45 -6.29 6.80
C PHE A 178 10.89 -5.01 7.52
N GLY A 179 11.12 -5.08 8.83
CA GLY A 179 11.78 -4.07 9.66
C GLY A 179 11.26 -2.65 9.43
N TRP A 180 12.12 -1.81 8.88
CA TRP A 180 11.85 -0.38 8.66
C TRP A 180 10.73 -0.07 7.66
N LEU A 181 10.29 -1.04 6.88
CA LEU A 181 9.19 -0.88 5.92
C LEU A 181 7.82 -0.82 6.59
N ALA A 182 7.72 -1.29 7.85
CA ALA A 182 6.49 -1.29 8.65
C ALA A 182 5.24 -1.88 7.95
N ILE A 183 5.44 -2.63 6.86
CA ILE A 183 4.38 -3.15 5.99
C ILE A 183 4.21 -4.62 6.33
N ARG A 184 3.38 -4.90 7.34
CA ARG A 184 3.16 -6.29 7.76
C ARG A 184 2.18 -7.03 6.86
N ASP A 185 1.16 -6.35 6.32
CA ASP A 185 -0.02 -7.04 5.80
C ASP A 185 -0.38 -6.68 4.35
N PHE A 186 0.40 -5.82 3.67
CA PHE A 186 0.09 -5.44 2.30
C PHE A 186 1.09 -6.03 1.31
N ARG A 187 0.59 -6.89 0.41
CA ARG A 187 1.38 -7.54 -0.66
C ARG A 187 0.56 -7.62 -1.94
N PRO A 188 1.20 -7.53 -3.11
CA PRO A 188 2.61 -7.21 -3.32
C PRO A 188 2.91 -5.74 -3.04
N PHE A 189 4.15 -5.48 -2.65
CA PHE A 189 4.64 -4.13 -2.42
C PHE A 189 6.04 -4.00 -2.99
N THR A 190 6.28 -2.94 -3.76
CA THR A 190 7.56 -2.76 -4.44
C THR A 190 8.20 -1.42 -4.09
N LEU A 191 9.52 -1.44 -3.90
CA LEU A 191 10.39 -0.30 -3.71
C LEU A 191 11.38 -0.22 -4.85
N ILE A 192 11.74 0.99 -5.26
CA ILE A 192 12.82 1.22 -6.24
C ILE A 192 13.87 2.09 -5.57
N LEU A 193 15.08 1.54 -5.50
CA LEU A 193 16.28 2.25 -5.06
C LEU A 193 17.14 2.59 -6.27
N ASP A 194 17.72 3.78 -6.25
CA ASP A 194 18.73 4.14 -7.25
C ASP A 194 20.10 3.52 -6.94
N ARG A 195 21.11 3.85 -7.74
CA ARG A 195 22.47 3.32 -7.63
C ARG A 195 23.15 3.69 -6.30
N ASP A 196 22.77 4.81 -5.69
CA ASP A 196 23.24 5.23 -4.37
C ASP A 196 22.45 4.56 -3.23
N GLY A 197 21.47 3.71 -3.58
CA GLY A 197 20.58 3.03 -2.64
C GLY A 197 19.61 3.97 -1.96
N VAL A 198 19.30 5.10 -2.58
CA VAL A 198 18.29 6.04 -2.12
C VAL A 198 16.92 5.56 -2.59
N LEU A 199 15.94 5.53 -1.68
CA LEU A 199 14.56 5.20 -2.03
C LEU A 199 13.99 6.29 -2.94
N ARG A 200 13.61 5.91 -4.15
CA ARG A 200 13.07 6.82 -5.15
C ARG A 200 11.58 6.67 -5.36
N GLU A 201 11.09 5.44 -5.36
CA GLU A 201 9.68 5.17 -5.61
C GLU A 201 9.21 3.96 -4.80
N TYR A 202 7.89 3.90 -4.58
CA TYR A 202 7.23 2.73 -4.04
C TYR A 202 5.89 2.50 -4.75
N MET A 203 5.42 1.24 -4.78
CA MET A 203 4.18 0.84 -5.43
C MET A 203 3.45 -0.18 -4.58
N PHE A 204 2.13 -0.04 -4.52
CA PHE A 204 1.23 -1.01 -3.88
C PHE A 204 0.46 -1.81 -4.92
N GLY A 205 0.29 -3.10 -4.67
CA GLY A 205 -0.45 -4.00 -5.55
C GLY A 205 0.36 -4.43 -6.78
N ASP A 206 -0.17 -5.42 -7.50
CA ASP A 206 0.48 -5.96 -8.70
C ASP A 206 0.53 -4.93 -9.83
N GLN A 207 1.65 -4.88 -10.52
CA GLN A 207 1.95 -3.91 -11.57
C GLN A 207 2.23 -4.61 -12.89
N ALA A 208 1.90 -3.92 -13.98
CA ALA A 208 2.28 -4.34 -15.32
C ALA A 208 3.77 -4.03 -15.59
N TYR A 209 4.37 -4.73 -16.55
CA TYR A 209 5.77 -4.57 -16.94
C TYR A 209 6.13 -3.11 -17.27
N GLU A 210 5.28 -2.43 -18.02
CA GLU A 210 5.49 -1.05 -18.47
C GLU A 210 5.53 -0.07 -17.29
N ALA A 211 4.82 -0.38 -16.21
CA ALA A 211 4.83 0.43 -15.00
C ALA A 211 6.18 0.36 -14.28
N PHE A 212 6.79 -0.82 -14.22
CA PHE A 212 8.16 -0.99 -13.71
C PHE A 212 9.19 -0.33 -14.66
N GLU A 213 9.11 -0.65 -15.94
CA GLU A 213 10.05 -0.18 -16.93
C GLU A 213 10.13 1.35 -16.96
N SER A 214 9.00 2.03 -17.02
CA SER A 214 8.94 3.49 -17.06
C SER A 214 9.58 4.16 -15.85
N ARG A 215 9.57 3.47 -14.71
CA ARG A 215 10.16 3.98 -13.46
C ARG A 215 11.64 3.73 -13.38
N ILE A 216 12.09 2.48 -13.60
CA ILE A 216 13.52 2.15 -13.51
C ILE A 216 14.38 2.91 -14.52
N ARG A 217 13.84 3.19 -15.72
CA ARG A 217 14.56 3.96 -16.77
C ARG A 217 15.00 5.35 -16.32
N ARG A 218 14.39 5.93 -15.29
CA ARG A 218 14.76 7.25 -14.75
C ARG A 218 16.05 7.21 -13.93
N TYR A 219 16.46 6.01 -13.51
CA TYR A 219 17.58 5.81 -12.59
C TYR A 219 18.73 4.98 -13.21
N LEU A 220 18.60 4.61 -14.50
CA LEU A 220 19.66 3.96 -15.28
C LEU A 220 20.69 4.97 -15.74
#